data_c01bdb6724adecb0370634363210b4d1
#
_entry.id   c01bdb6724adecb0370634363210b4d1
#
_cell.length_a   1.000
_cell.length_b   1.000
_cell.length_c   1.000
_cell.angle_alpha   90.00
_cell.angle_beta   90.00
_cell.angle_gamma   90.00
#
_symmetry.space_group_name_H-M   'P 1'
#
loop_
_entity.id
_entity.type
_entity.pdbx_description
1 polymer ?
#
loop_
_entity_poly.entity_id
_entity_poly.type
_entity_poly.pdbx_seq_one_letter_code
_entity_poly.pdbx_strand_id
1 'polypeptide(L)'
;MATLTENETETALSGADISIFPDGFKTSGQHPPIYSRVRPYTDFPKVQYGPTLWKAEEYRNNPELWNHKFTDEEIKELSDASDEFIKQGIPLTGISQARFPLPNLSKRLGVLRKDLIDGKGFFLFKGIPVNEWDLQKCATAYMGLGTYIGYFTSQNSRGHVLGHVKDLGEDPTKTERVRIYRTNARYVKYSNSLITCITNFDSSQYFHTDGSDIVGLLCIAKSLSGGESDIVSTHSVYNLLQERHPDVVETLVSPIWYFDRKGEVSEGEEEWLRGSILYLENERSENPRVYARLDPNNVTSLSRYNSGPDARIPPLSEKQKYAIKIWEETCAELALHMVLAPGDIQFVSNSHVFHARTAYTDHPHDAVDENGKPIRRRHLMRLWLSAPESEGGWKLPYHDTLEKKRGGIQVNNNPPTCPLDAE
;
A
#
# COMPACT_ATOMS: atom_id res chain seq x y z
N MET A 1 16.09 -19.74 37.80
CA MET A 1 16.52 -18.44 37.35
C MET A 1 17.68 -18.65 36.36
N ALA A 2 17.41 -18.67 35.11
CA ALA A 2 18.42 -18.69 34.06
C ALA A 2 18.19 -17.43 33.25
N THR A 3 19.09 -16.49 33.41
CA THR A 3 19.22 -15.26 32.65
C THR A 3 19.55 -15.63 31.19
N LEU A 4 18.60 -15.45 30.29
CA LEU A 4 18.86 -15.44 28.86
C LEU A 4 19.67 -14.18 28.57
N THR A 5 20.93 -14.35 28.25
CA THR A 5 21.79 -13.30 27.71
C THR A 5 21.34 -12.98 26.30
N GLU A 6 20.83 -11.78 26.09
CA GLU A 6 20.68 -11.15 24.80
C GLU A 6 22.07 -10.97 24.17
N ASN A 7 22.45 -11.86 23.30
CA ASN A 7 23.55 -11.73 22.36
C ASN A 7 23.20 -12.49 21.09
N GLU A 8 22.09 -12.11 20.43
CA GLU A 8 21.96 -12.33 19.01
C GLU A 8 22.61 -11.14 18.30
N THR A 9 23.85 -11.32 17.92
CA THR A 9 24.58 -10.44 17.04
C THR A 9 23.73 -10.18 15.81
N GLU A 10 23.25 -8.94 15.66
CA GLU A 10 22.84 -8.39 14.38
C GLU A 10 23.96 -8.69 13.38
N THR A 11 23.72 -9.63 12.49
CA THR A 11 24.53 -9.77 11.30
C THR A 11 24.11 -8.64 10.36
N ALA A 12 24.55 -7.42 10.70
CA ALA A 12 24.66 -6.39 9.69
C ALA A 12 25.49 -7.02 8.59
N LEU A 13 24.92 -7.16 7.38
CA LEU A 13 25.71 -7.52 6.21
C LEU A 13 26.83 -6.46 6.14
N SER A 14 28.03 -6.85 6.54
CA SER A 14 29.18 -5.97 6.54
C SER A 14 29.51 -5.62 5.09
N GLY A 15 30.29 -4.55 4.87
CA GLY A 15 30.72 -4.12 3.52
C GLY A 15 31.38 -5.17 2.62
N ALA A 16 31.36 -6.45 3.00
CA ALA A 16 31.77 -7.61 2.20
C ALA A 16 30.72 -8.09 1.20
N ASP A 17 29.49 -7.55 1.23
CA ASP A 17 28.41 -7.92 0.28
C ASP A 17 28.54 -7.26 -1.11
N ILE A 18 29.73 -6.83 -1.48
CA ILE A 18 30.05 -6.31 -2.83
C ILE A 18 29.72 -7.36 -3.92
N SER A 19 29.63 -8.64 -3.57
CA SER A 19 29.31 -9.73 -4.50
C SER A 19 27.87 -9.71 -5.05
N ILE A 20 26.95 -8.96 -4.41
CA ILE A 20 25.57 -8.80 -4.88
C ILE A 20 25.38 -7.62 -5.85
N PHE A 21 26.40 -6.79 -6.03
CA PHE A 21 26.34 -5.70 -7.00
C PHE A 21 26.89 -6.15 -8.36
N PRO A 22 26.45 -5.52 -9.46
CA PRO A 22 27.08 -5.72 -10.75
C PRO A 22 28.60 -5.48 -10.68
N ASP A 23 29.38 -6.32 -11.31
CA ASP A 23 30.85 -6.22 -11.36
C ASP A 23 31.30 -4.80 -11.69
N GLY A 24 32.15 -4.25 -10.84
CA GLY A 24 32.74 -2.91 -11.02
C GLY A 24 32.00 -1.75 -10.37
N PHE A 25 30.84 -1.95 -9.73
CA PHE A 25 30.16 -0.87 -9.03
C PHE A 25 30.78 -0.65 -7.63
N LYS A 26 31.38 0.52 -7.42
CA LYS A 26 31.92 0.94 -6.12
C LYS A 26 30.97 1.92 -5.47
N THR A 27 30.37 1.53 -4.35
CA THR A 27 29.58 2.46 -3.54
C THR A 27 30.49 3.30 -2.66
N SER A 28 30.35 4.62 -2.73
CA SER A 28 31.02 5.54 -1.80
C SER A 28 30.04 5.88 -0.68
N GLY A 29 30.01 5.10 0.40
CA GLY A 29 29.18 5.45 1.56
C GLY A 29 28.73 4.24 2.38
N GLN A 30 28.24 4.50 3.60
CA GLN A 30 27.58 3.47 4.40
C GLN A 30 26.22 3.15 3.78
N HIS A 31 25.98 1.88 3.49
CA HIS A 31 24.67 1.44 3.05
C HIS A 31 23.67 1.60 4.21
N PRO A 32 22.44 2.06 3.93
CA PRO A 32 21.41 2.04 4.94
C PRO A 32 21.20 0.61 5.45
N PRO A 33 20.82 0.43 6.72
CA PRO A 33 20.62 -0.89 7.30
C PRO A 33 19.65 -1.70 6.45
N ILE A 34 20.04 -2.94 6.15
CA ILE A 34 19.13 -3.91 5.58
C ILE A 34 18.18 -4.32 6.70
N TYR A 35 16.92 -4.57 6.40
CA TYR A 35 16.00 -5.15 7.36
C TYR A 35 16.61 -6.41 7.97
N SER A 36 16.61 -6.47 9.28
CA SER A 36 17.49 -7.31 10.09
C SER A 36 17.28 -8.82 9.99
N ARG A 37 16.31 -9.31 9.21
CA ARG A 37 15.97 -10.74 9.13
C ARG A 37 15.73 -11.20 7.70
N VAL A 38 16.66 -10.85 6.82
CA VAL A 38 16.64 -11.40 5.46
C VAL A 38 16.99 -12.89 5.52
N ARG A 39 16.10 -13.73 5.00
CA ARG A 39 16.30 -15.18 4.90
C ARG A 39 16.75 -15.53 3.49
N PRO A 40 17.64 -16.53 3.33
CA PRO A 40 18.02 -16.98 2.01
C PRO A 40 16.85 -17.64 1.28
N TYR A 41 16.86 -17.65 -0.05
CA TYR A 41 15.80 -18.23 -0.87
C TYR A 41 15.52 -19.71 -0.51
N THR A 42 16.55 -20.46 -0.06
CA THR A 42 16.42 -21.86 0.35
C THR A 42 15.46 -22.09 1.52
N ASP A 43 15.22 -21.05 2.34
CA ASP A 43 14.34 -21.11 3.50
C ASP A 43 12.87 -20.86 3.10
N PHE A 44 12.65 -20.33 1.90
CA PHE A 44 11.30 -20.02 1.43
C PHE A 44 10.54 -21.29 1.04
N PRO A 45 9.26 -21.41 1.43
CA PRO A 45 8.45 -22.57 1.10
C PRO A 45 8.27 -22.67 -0.41
N LYS A 46 8.23 -23.89 -0.95
CA LYS A 46 7.97 -24.11 -2.38
C LYS A 46 6.52 -23.77 -2.74
N VAL A 47 5.59 -23.87 -1.79
CA VAL A 47 4.17 -23.59 -2.00
C VAL A 47 3.62 -22.96 -0.73
N GLN A 48 2.86 -21.88 -0.87
CA GLN A 48 2.03 -21.29 0.18
C GLN A 48 0.65 -21.94 0.19
N TYR A 49 0.08 -22.08 1.38
CA TYR A 49 -1.24 -22.65 1.62
C TYR A 49 -2.04 -21.74 2.56
N GLY A 50 -3.34 -21.98 2.64
CA GLY A 50 -4.22 -21.34 3.60
C GLY A 50 -5.16 -20.29 2.98
N PRO A 51 -5.92 -19.58 3.82
CA PRO A 51 -7.00 -18.71 3.37
C PRO A 51 -6.55 -17.44 2.64
N THR A 52 -5.26 -17.10 2.74
CA THR A 52 -4.64 -15.98 2.01
C THR A 52 -4.37 -16.32 0.54
N LEU A 53 -4.48 -17.61 0.18
CA LEU A 53 -4.36 -18.11 -1.20
C LEU A 53 -5.76 -18.20 -1.81
N TRP A 54 -6.02 -17.41 -2.85
CA TRP A 54 -7.31 -17.41 -3.53
C TRP A 54 -7.18 -17.14 -5.04
N LYS A 55 -8.23 -17.48 -5.78
CA LYS A 55 -8.35 -17.26 -7.22
C LYS A 55 -9.46 -16.26 -7.52
N ALA A 56 -9.23 -15.40 -8.51
CA ALA A 56 -10.18 -14.34 -8.89
C ALA A 56 -11.56 -14.89 -9.30
N GLU A 57 -11.61 -16.08 -9.95
CA GLU A 57 -12.85 -16.70 -10.41
C GLU A 57 -13.81 -17.00 -9.26
N GLU A 58 -13.27 -17.40 -8.09
CA GLU A 58 -14.05 -17.72 -6.90
C GLU A 58 -14.87 -16.51 -6.44
N TYR A 59 -14.24 -15.33 -6.42
CA TYR A 59 -14.84 -14.09 -5.92
C TYR A 59 -15.62 -13.34 -7.01
N ARG A 60 -15.21 -13.45 -8.28
CA ARG A 60 -15.92 -12.84 -9.40
C ARG A 60 -17.34 -13.37 -9.52
N ASN A 61 -17.51 -14.66 -9.28
CA ASN A 61 -18.81 -15.34 -9.40
C ASN A 61 -19.65 -15.29 -8.11
N ASN A 62 -19.05 -14.93 -6.98
CA ASN A 62 -19.67 -14.94 -5.65
C ASN A 62 -19.41 -13.60 -4.91
N PRO A 63 -19.98 -12.49 -5.38
CA PRO A 63 -19.71 -11.17 -4.80
C PRO A 63 -20.12 -11.04 -3.33
N GLU A 64 -21.11 -11.83 -2.87
CA GLU A 64 -21.55 -11.88 -1.48
C GLU A 64 -20.48 -12.35 -0.49
N LEU A 65 -19.44 -13.04 -0.95
CA LEU A 65 -18.33 -13.48 -0.10
C LEU A 65 -17.40 -12.33 0.32
N TRP A 66 -17.48 -11.19 -0.36
CA TRP A 66 -16.57 -10.06 -0.14
C TRP A 66 -17.21 -8.69 -0.22
N ASN A 67 -18.52 -8.61 -0.50
CA ASN A 67 -19.28 -7.39 -0.52
C ASN A 67 -20.27 -7.33 0.64
N HIS A 68 -20.47 -6.15 1.20
CA HIS A 68 -21.55 -5.85 2.09
C HIS A 68 -22.15 -4.50 1.73
N LYS A 69 -23.42 -4.50 1.37
CA LYS A 69 -24.20 -3.26 1.24
C LYS A 69 -24.75 -2.90 2.62
N PHE A 70 -24.39 -1.70 3.11
CA PHE A 70 -24.93 -1.20 4.36
C PHE A 70 -26.47 -1.18 4.32
N THR A 71 -27.09 -1.61 5.42
CA THR A 71 -28.54 -1.45 5.63
C THR A 71 -28.85 -0.02 6.05
N ASP A 72 -30.13 0.36 5.99
CA ASP A 72 -30.56 1.68 6.42
C ASP A 72 -30.27 1.91 7.92
N GLU A 73 -30.35 0.87 8.76
CA GLU A 73 -30.01 0.92 10.18
C GLU A 73 -28.51 1.13 10.39
N GLU A 74 -27.66 0.46 9.60
CA GLU A 74 -26.19 0.61 9.66
C GLU A 74 -25.78 2.02 9.18
N ILE A 75 -26.42 2.56 8.13
CA ILE A 75 -26.19 3.94 7.67
C ILE A 75 -26.66 4.95 8.74
N LYS A 76 -27.81 4.68 9.39
CA LYS A 76 -28.27 5.53 10.49
C LYS A 76 -27.29 5.52 11.66
N GLU A 77 -26.79 4.36 12.06
CA GLU A 77 -25.77 4.25 13.12
C GLU A 77 -24.52 5.04 12.80
N LEU A 78 -24.00 4.94 11.56
CA LEU A 78 -22.86 5.71 11.10
C LEU A 78 -23.12 7.22 11.07
N SER A 79 -24.31 7.60 10.61
CA SER A 79 -24.76 9.00 10.58
C SER A 79 -24.82 9.61 11.97
N ASP A 80 -25.51 8.94 12.91
CA ASP A 80 -25.70 9.39 14.28
C ASP A 80 -24.33 9.51 15.00
N ALA A 81 -23.47 8.51 14.87
CA ALA A 81 -22.13 8.53 15.46
C ALA A 81 -21.27 9.65 14.88
N SER A 82 -21.39 9.92 13.57
CA SER A 82 -20.67 11.03 12.92
C SER A 82 -21.14 12.37 13.41
N ASP A 83 -22.45 12.60 13.48
CA ASP A 83 -23.02 13.86 13.96
C ASP A 83 -22.65 14.14 15.42
N GLU A 84 -22.68 13.10 16.27
CA GLU A 84 -22.28 13.24 17.67
C GLU A 84 -20.77 13.53 17.82
N PHE A 85 -19.91 12.89 17.03
CA PHE A 85 -18.48 13.17 17.05
C PHE A 85 -18.19 14.61 16.56
N ILE A 86 -18.80 15.04 15.47
CA ILE A 86 -18.62 16.40 14.92
C ILE A 86 -19.09 17.47 15.95
N LYS A 87 -20.22 17.21 16.61
CA LYS A 87 -20.76 18.11 17.65
C LYS A 87 -19.80 18.30 18.83
N GLN A 88 -18.95 17.32 19.14
CA GLN A 88 -17.96 17.44 20.20
C GLN A 88 -16.84 18.43 19.86
N GLY A 89 -16.70 18.85 18.60
CA GLY A 89 -15.64 19.76 18.16
C GLY A 89 -14.22 19.21 18.27
N ILE A 90 -14.07 17.89 18.40
CA ILE A 90 -12.77 17.21 18.49
C ILE A 90 -12.18 17.07 17.09
N PRO A 91 -10.88 17.37 16.89
CA PRO A 91 -10.23 17.10 15.61
C PRO A 91 -10.32 15.62 15.19
N LEU A 92 -10.43 15.35 13.91
CA LEU A 92 -10.53 13.97 13.37
C LEU A 92 -9.35 13.07 13.81
N THR A 93 -8.18 13.62 14.05
CA THR A 93 -7.03 12.89 14.61
C THR A 93 -7.28 12.33 16.03
N GLY A 94 -8.28 12.84 16.72
CA GLY A 94 -8.70 12.37 18.05
C GLY A 94 -9.83 11.32 18.04
N ILE A 95 -10.26 10.85 16.85
CA ILE A 95 -11.30 9.84 16.73
C ILE A 95 -10.79 8.48 17.28
N SER A 96 -11.67 7.77 17.97
CA SER A 96 -11.38 6.45 18.56
C SER A 96 -12.67 5.66 18.71
N GLN A 97 -12.59 4.34 18.93
CA GLN A 97 -13.79 3.52 19.18
C GLN A 97 -14.63 4.04 20.36
N ALA A 98 -13.98 4.55 21.40
CA ALA A 98 -14.68 5.11 22.57
C ALA A 98 -15.46 6.41 22.25
N ARG A 99 -14.98 7.19 21.27
CA ARG A 99 -15.62 8.44 20.84
C ARG A 99 -16.49 8.29 19.60
N PHE A 100 -16.41 7.14 18.96
CA PHE A 100 -17.19 6.78 17.79
C PHE A 100 -17.75 5.35 17.95
N PRO A 101 -18.67 5.15 18.91
CA PRO A 101 -19.21 3.81 19.20
C PRO A 101 -20.13 3.32 18.08
N LEU A 102 -19.93 2.07 17.65
CA LEU A 102 -20.74 1.38 16.65
C LEU A 102 -21.26 0.04 17.23
N PRO A 103 -22.25 0.06 18.12
CA PRO A 103 -22.70 -1.11 18.85
C PRO A 103 -23.18 -2.27 17.94
N ASN A 104 -23.78 -1.96 16.78
CA ASN A 104 -24.25 -2.98 15.83
C ASN A 104 -23.16 -3.40 14.84
N LEU A 105 -22.47 -2.42 14.23
CA LEU A 105 -21.44 -2.68 13.23
C LEU A 105 -20.14 -3.27 13.82
N SER A 106 -19.80 -2.98 15.06
CA SER A 106 -18.51 -3.40 15.67
C SER A 106 -18.25 -4.90 15.55
N LYS A 107 -19.26 -5.74 15.73
CA LYS A 107 -19.14 -7.20 15.60
C LYS A 107 -18.75 -7.61 14.18
N ARG A 108 -19.40 -7.02 13.17
CA ARG A 108 -19.10 -7.26 11.75
C ARG A 108 -17.68 -6.79 11.42
N LEU A 109 -17.32 -5.59 11.88
CA LEU A 109 -15.98 -5.02 11.65
C LEU A 109 -14.88 -5.86 12.30
N GLY A 110 -15.12 -6.48 13.47
CA GLY A 110 -14.19 -7.42 14.10
C GLY A 110 -13.97 -8.69 13.27
N VAL A 111 -15.03 -9.25 12.67
CA VAL A 111 -14.91 -10.39 11.75
C VAL A 111 -14.13 -9.98 10.49
N LEU A 112 -14.47 -8.82 9.92
CA LEU A 112 -13.76 -8.28 8.76
C LEU A 112 -12.27 -8.05 9.04
N ARG A 113 -11.93 -7.46 10.19
CA ARG A 113 -10.52 -7.25 10.57
C ARG A 113 -9.74 -8.56 10.57
N LYS A 114 -10.32 -9.62 11.13
CA LYS A 114 -9.70 -10.95 11.14
C LYS A 114 -9.50 -11.48 9.72
N ASP A 115 -10.50 -11.31 8.85
CA ASP A 115 -10.43 -11.75 7.45
C ASP A 115 -9.41 -10.94 6.63
N LEU A 116 -9.24 -9.64 6.93
CA LEU A 116 -8.20 -8.80 6.33
C LEU A 116 -6.79 -9.24 6.76
N ILE A 117 -6.61 -9.67 8.01
CA ILE A 117 -5.29 -10.05 8.54
C ILE A 117 -4.91 -11.48 8.13
N ASP A 118 -5.80 -12.46 8.32
CA ASP A 118 -5.51 -13.89 8.20
C ASP A 118 -6.30 -14.61 7.11
N GLY A 119 -7.29 -13.94 6.51
CA GLY A 119 -8.17 -14.49 5.49
C GLY A 119 -7.80 -14.07 4.07
N LYS A 120 -8.80 -13.83 3.23
CA LYS A 120 -8.60 -13.42 1.83
C LYS A 120 -7.94 -12.05 1.69
N GLY A 121 -7.96 -11.20 2.73
CA GLY A 121 -7.24 -9.93 2.77
C GLY A 121 -7.91 -8.77 2.05
N PHE A 122 -9.16 -8.87 1.65
CA PHE A 122 -9.88 -7.76 1.02
C PHE A 122 -11.38 -7.79 1.30
N PHE A 123 -12.01 -6.61 1.23
CA PHE A 123 -13.45 -6.47 1.43
C PHE A 123 -13.97 -5.17 0.81
N LEU A 124 -15.24 -5.16 0.42
CA LEU A 124 -15.94 -4.00 -0.15
C LEU A 124 -17.25 -3.71 0.60
N PHE A 125 -17.29 -2.58 1.29
CA PHE A 125 -18.55 -1.99 1.75
C PHE A 125 -19.16 -1.12 0.67
N LYS A 126 -20.49 -1.08 0.60
CA LYS A 126 -21.24 -0.31 -0.40
C LYS A 126 -22.32 0.55 0.26
N GLY A 127 -22.45 1.78 -0.22
CA GLY A 127 -23.63 2.57 0.04
C GLY A 127 -23.50 3.69 1.09
N ILE A 128 -22.27 4.15 1.40
CA ILE A 128 -22.12 5.43 2.13
C ILE A 128 -22.74 6.57 1.30
N PRO A 129 -23.65 7.39 1.84
CA PRO A 129 -24.36 8.42 1.06
C PRO A 129 -23.51 9.68 0.81
N VAL A 130 -22.38 9.52 0.11
CA VAL A 130 -21.39 10.58 -0.15
C VAL A 130 -21.91 11.75 -0.99
N ASN A 131 -23.04 11.60 -1.65
CA ASN A 131 -23.68 12.67 -2.39
C ASN A 131 -24.62 13.54 -1.52
N GLU A 132 -25.02 13.01 -0.35
CA GLU A 132 -25.90 13.68 0.61
C GLU A 132 -25.14 14.29 1.78
N TRP A 133 -24.05 13.63 2.18
CA TRP A 133 -23.18 14.07 3.28
C TRP A 133 -22.10 15.01 2.76
N ASP A 134 -21.70 15.97 3.60
CA ASP A 134 -20.52 16.77 3.32
C ASP A 134 -19.22 15.97 3.53
N LEU A 135 -18.09 16.55 3.10
CA LEU A 135 -16.79 15.88 3.20
C LEU A 135 -16.38 15.59 4.66
N GLN A 136 -16.74 16.47 5.60
CA GLN A 136 -16.45 16.30 7.01
C GLN A 136 -17.17 15.07 7.57
N LYS A 137 -18.46 14.92 7.27
CA LYS A 137 -19.26 13.78 7.72
C LYS A 137 -18.79 12.49 7.06
N CYS A 138 -18.49 12.51 5.76
CA CYS A 138 -17.93 11.37 5.04
C CYS A 138 -16.58 10.93 5.66
N ALA A 139 -15.67 11.87 5.93
CA ALA A 139 -14.39 11.59 6.56
C ALA A 139 -14.54 11.05 7.98
N THR A 140 -15.47 11.63 8.77
CA THR A 140 -15.75 11.21 10.14
C THR A 140 -16.28 9.78 10.18
N ALA A 141 -17.27 9.44 9.36
CA ALA A 141 -17.81 8.08 9.26
C ALA A 141 -16.75 7.08 8.82
N TYR A 142 -15.96 7.43 7.81
CA TYR A 142 -14.93 6.58 7.26
C TYR A 142 -13.77 6.35 8.24
N MET A 143 -13.27 7.38 8.91
CA MET A 143 -12.28 7.23 9.96
C MET A 143 -12.84 6.51 11.17
N GLY A 144 -14.10 6.75 11.54
CA GLY A 144 -14.77 6.01 12.60
C GLY A 144 -14.78 4.51 12.33
N LEU A 145 -15.17 4.07 11.14
CA LEU A 145 -15.05 2.66 10.70
C LEU A 145 -13.60 2.18 10.78
N GLY A 146 -12.64 3.00 10.33
CA GLY A 146 -11.22 2.69 10.33
C GLY A 146 -10.68 2.35 11.72
N THR A 147 -11.20 2.95 12.81
CA THR A 147 -10.76 2.65 14.18
C THR A 147 -11.02 1.20 14.61
N TYR A 148 -11.99 0.53 13.99
CA TYR A 148 -12.30 -0.89 14.26
C TYR A 148 -11.45 -1.85 13.43
N ILE A 149 -10.75 -1.34 12.40
CA ILE A 149 -9.90 -2.14 11.51
C ILE A 149 -8.43 -2.07 11.95
N GLY A 150 -7.94 -0.88 12.35
CA GLY A 150 -6.56 -0.72 12.76
C GLY A 150 -6.24 0.69 13.26
N TYR A 151 -4.96 0.95 13.47
CA TYR A 151 -4.46 2.24 13.95
C TYR A 151 -3.98 3.09 12.79
N PHE A 152 -4.37 4.35 12.76
CA PHE A 152 -3.96 5.27 11.70
C PHE A 152 -2.46 5.47 11.66
N THR A 153 -1.88 5.42 10.46
CA THR A 153 -0.48 5.74 10.21
C THR A 153 -0.36 6.90 9.24
N SER A 154 0.72 7.67 9.37
CA SER A 154 0.97 8.80 8.47
C SER A 154 1.30 8.33 7.06
N GLN A 155 0.79 9.05 6.07
CA GLN A 155 0.93 8.73 4.64
C GLN A 155 1.96 9.62 3.92
N ASN A 156 2.48 10.64 4.60
CA ASN A 156 3.47 11.57 4.05
C ASN A 156 4.23 12.32 5.15
N SER A 157 5.24 13.10 4.76
CA SER A 157 6.07 13.92 5.66
C SER A 157 5.30 14.95 6.48
N ARG A 158 4.07 15.28 6.11
CA ARG A 158 3.22 16.25 6.85
C ARG A 158 2.40 15.60 7.97
N GLY A 159 2.50 14.29 8.16
CA GLY A 159 1.74 13.57 9.17
C GLY A 159 0.28 13.29 8.80
N HIS A 160 -0.09 13.33 7.52
CA HIS A 160 -1.48 13.11 7.10
C HIS A 160 -1.91 11.66 7.36
N VAL A 161 -2.90 11.47 8.23
CA VAL A 161 -3.51 10.17 8.53
C VAL A 161 -4.76 9.89 7.67
N LEU A 162 -5.34 10.90 7.05
CA LEU A 162 -6.31 10.79 5.97
C LEU A 162 -5.64 11.32 4.69
N GLY A 163 -5.50 10.47 3.70
CA GLY A 163 -4.95 10.82 2.39
C GLY A 163 -6.03 11.04 1.34
N HIS A 164 -5.67 11.73 0.27
CA HIS A 164 -6.57 12.00 -0.85
C HIS A 164 -5.93 11.54 -2.16
N VAL A 165 -6.58 10.59 -2.84
CA VAL A 165 -6.21 10.11 -4.16
C VAL A 165 -7.00 10.91 -5.18
N LYS A 166 -6.36 11.94 -5.73
CA LYS A 166 -6.99 12.96 -6.55
C LYS A 166 -5.99 13.50 -7.58
N ASP A 167 -6.43 13.79 -8.78
CA ASP A 167 -5.61 14.48 -9.76
C ASP A 167 -5.43 15.96 -9.37
N LEU A 168 -4.21 16.33 -9.01
CA LEU A 168 -3.83 17.71 -8.67
C LEU A 168 -3.19 18.44 -9.85
N GLY A 169 -3.13 17.81 -11.04
CA GLY A 169 -2.48 18.37 -12.21
C GLY A 169 -0.96 18.46 -12.08
N GLU A 170 -0.35 17.70 -11.17
CA GLU A 170 1.10 17.65 -11.03
C GLU A 170 1.71 17.06 -12.30
N ASP A 171 2.74 17.73 -12.84
CA ASP A 171 3.44 17.29 -14.03
C ASP A 171 4.57 16.32 -13.68
N PRO A 172 4.42 15.02 -13.97
CA PRO A 172 5.41 14.01 -13.60
C PRO A 172 6.75 14.19 -14.35
N THR A 173 6.81 15.05 -15.37
CA THR A 173 8.06 15.35 -16.08
C THR A 173 8.93 16.35 -15.35
N LYS A 174 8.36 17.14 -14.46
CA LYS A 174 9.07 18.21 -13.76
C LYS A 174 9.81 17.74 -12.53
N THR A 175 9.40 16.62 -11.94
CA THR A 175 10.07 16.05 -10.78
C THR A 175 9.82 14.56 -10.63
N GLU A 176 10.85 13.81 -10.31
CA GLU A 176 10.76 12.37 -9.97
C GLU A 176 10.05 12.11 -8.63
N ARG A 177 9.76 13.17 -7.87
CA ARG A 177 9.07 13.10 -6.57
C ARG A 177 7.55 13.18 -6.70
N VAL A 178 7.00 13.40 -7.89
CA VAL A 178 5.54 13.39 -8.11
C VAL A 178 4.98 12.02 -7.74
N ARG A 179 3.92 12.05 -6.93
CA ARG A 179 3.21 10.84 -6.56
C ARG A 179 2.18 10.50 -7.64
N ILE A 180 2.21 9.28 -8.14
CA ILE A 180 1.37 8.85 -9.25
C ILE A 180 -0.14 9.00 -8.98
N TYR A 181 -0.57 8.93 -7.74
CA TYR A 181 -1.97 9.13 -7.35
C TYR A 181 -2.43 10.59 -7.39
N ARG A 182 -1.51 11.55 -7.61
CA ARG A 182 -1.77 12.99 -7.74
C ARG A 182 -1.85 13.47 -9.17
N THR A 183 -1.79 12.57 -10.13
CA THR A 183 -1.84 12.91 -11.55
C THR A 183 -2.61 11.87 -12.33
N ASN A 184 -3.34 12.30 -13.36
CA ASN A 184 -3.90 11.44 -14.41
C ASN A 184 -3.00 11.42 -15.65
N ALA A 185 -1.87 12.13 -15.64
CA ALA A 185 -0.98 12.21 -16.77
C ALA A 185 -0.60 10.80 -17.26
N ARG A 186 -0.66 10.62 -18.57
CA ARG A 186 -0.08 9.43 -19.21
C ARG A 186 1.38 9.37 -18.84
N TYR A 187 1.83 8.20 -18.44
CA TYR A 187 3.21 8.00 -18.05
C TYR A 187 4.14 8.54 -19.12
N VAL A 188 4.89 9.59 -18.78
CA VAL A 188 5.89 10.12 -19.69
C VAL A 188 6.95 9.05 -19.85
N LYS A 189 7.16 8.64 -21.11
CA LYS A 189 8.31 7.83 -21.49
C LYS A 189 9.55 8.43 -20.85
N TYR A 190 10.04 7.82 -19.77
CA TYR A 190 11.44 8.02 -19.42
C TYR A 190 12.25 7.51 -20.61
N SER A 191 12.85 8.44 -21.32
CA SER A 191 13.59 8.19 -22.55
C SER A 191 14.91 7.50 -22.27
N ASN A 192 14.88 6.23 -21.92
CA ASN A 192 16.02 5.35 -22.15
C ASN A 192 15.55 3.90 -22.20
N SER A 193 15.24 3.50 -23.35
CA SER A 193 15.24 2.18 -24.05
C SER A 193 14.86 0.88 -23.33
N LEU A 194 14.81 0.76 -22.00
CA LEU A 194 14.57 -0.49 -21.30
C LEU A 194 13.26 -0.54 -20.48
N ILE A 195 12.75 0.61 -20.06
CA ILE A 195 11.42 0.73 -19.45
C ILE A 195 10.32 0.61 -20.51
N THR A 196 10.66 0.75 -21.78
CA THR A 196 9.69 0.64 -22.90
C THR A 196 8.99 -0.71 -23.00
N CYS A 197 9.55 -1.77 -22.44
CA CYS A 197 8.89 -3.09 -22.37
C CYS A 197 7.83 -3.17 -21.26
N ILE A 198 7.96 -2.34 -20.21
CA ILE A 198 7.02 -2.29 -19.07
C ILE A 198 5.93 -1.23 -19.34
N THR A 199 6.17 -0.27 -20.25
CA THR A 199 5.37 0.95 -20.43
C THR A 199 4.26 0.87 -21.48
N ASN A 200 3.89 -0.30 -21.95
CA ASN A 200 2.67 -0.45 -22.76
C ASN A 200 1.37 -0.38 -21.96
N PHE A 201 1.45 -0.15 -20.63
CA PHE A 201 0.29 0.11 -19.79
C PHE A 201 0.04 1.61 -19.69
N ASP A 202 -0.89 2.08 -20.48
CA ASP A 202 -1.35 3.46 -20.61
C ASP A 202 -1.88 4.00 -19.28
N SER A 203 -1.14 4.89 -18.59
CA SER A 203 -1.50 5.63 -17.35
C SER A 203 -2.09 4.81 -16.17
N SER A 204 -1.90 3.49 -16.13
CA SER A 204 -2.25 2.64 -15.02
C SER A 204 -1.25 2.76 -13.86
N GLN A 205 -1.69 2.50 -12.64
CA GLN A 205 -0.79 2.31 -11.51
C GLN A 205 -0.46 0.82 -11.40
N TYR A 206 0.83 0.48 -11.35
CA TYR A 206 1.31 -0.90 -11.19
C TYR A 206 0.75 -1.58 -9.96
N PHE A 207 0.77 -2.92 -9.96
CA PHE A 207 0.49 -3.70 -8.77
C PHE A 207 1.52 -3.38 -7.68
N HIS A 208 1.01 -2.88 -6.55
CA HIS A 208 1.85 -2.40 -5.45
C HIS A 208 1.22 -2.68 -4.09
N THR A 209 2.02 -2.54 -3.05
CA THR A 209 1.58 -2.44 -1.67
C THR A 209 1.84 -1.03 -1.16
N ASP A 210 0.93 -0.50 -0.37
CA ASP A 210 1.12 0.75 0.37
C ASP A 210 1.99 0.54 1.63
N GLY A 211 2.41 1.64 2.26
CA GLY A 211 3.32 1.63 3.41
C GLY A 211 2.67 1.32 4.76
N SER A 212 1.63 0.47 4.82
CA SER A 212 0.94 0.06 6.05
C SER A 212 0.47 -1.38 5.95
N ASP A 213 -0.08 -1.95 7.05
CA ASP A 213 -0.61 -3.32 7.04
C ASP A 213 -1.91 -3.43 6.25
N ILE A 214 -2.78 -2.41 6.33
CA ILE A 214 -4.07 -2.38 5.63
C ILE A 214 -4.26 -1.00 5.00
N VAL A 215 -4.75 -0.98 3.77
CA VAL A 215 -5.20 0.23 3.09
C VAL A 215 -6.72 0.23 2.95
N GLY A 216 -7.32 1.38 3.24
CA GLY A 216 -8.73 1.65 2.95
C GLY A 216 -8.87 2.71 1.86
N LEU A 217 -9.88 2.59 1.01
CA LEU A 217 -10.21 3.57 -0.04
C LEU A 217 -11.72 3.80 -0.06
N LEU A 218 -12.17 5.00 0.36
CA LEU A 218 -13.57 5.44 0.20
C LEU A 218 -13.69 6.24 -1.10
N CYS A 219 -14.53 5.79 -2.01
CA CYS A 219 -14.83 6.50 -3.24
C CYS A 219 -15.81 7.65 -2.99
N ILE A 220 -15.33 8.89 -3.08
CA ILE A 220 -16.17 10.10 -3.01
C ILE A 220 -16.75 10.43 -4.39
N ALA A 221 -15.94 10.31 -5.44
CA ALA A 221 -16.33 10.51 -6.81
C ALA A 221 -15.47 9.66 -7.74
N LYS A 222 -16.06 9.14 -8.79
CA LYS A 222 -15.34 8.37 -9.82
C LYS A 222 -14.89 9.28 -10.98
N SER A 223 -13.96 8.79 -11.77
CA SER A 223 -13.55 9.37 -13.05
C SER A 223 -14.66 9.29 -14.10
N LEU A 224 -14.49 10.01 -15.19
CA LEU A 224 -15.35 9.90 -16.39
C LEU A 224 -15.29 8.47 -16.97
N SER A 225 -14.07 7.90 -17.05
CA SER A 225 -13.85 6.51 -17.49
C SER A 225 -12.59 5.95 -16.85
N GLY A 226 -12.53 4.64 -16.63
CA GLY A 226 -11.40 3.97 -16.01
C GLY A 226 -11.25 4.27 -14.52
N GLY A 227 -10.08 4.00 -13.98
CA GLY A 227 -9.74 4.23 -12.57
C GLY A 227 -10.28 3.14 -11.64
N GLU A 228 -10.63 1.99 -12.20
CA GLU A 228 -11.05 0.79 -11.48
C GLU A 228 -9.87 0.18 -10.73
N SER A 229 -10.17 -0.67 -9.77
CA SER A 229 -9.20 -1.33 -8.91
C SER A 229 -9.02 -2.80 -9.33
N ASP A 230 -7.79 -3.23 -9.47
CA ASP A 230 -7.43 -4.63 -9.60
C ASP A 230 -6.70 -5.08 -8.33
N ILE A 231 -7.03 -6.27 -7.82
CA ILE A 231 -6.36 -6.84 -6.66
C ILE A 231 -5.94 -8.29 -6.95
N VAL A 232 -4.88 -8.74 -6.27
CA VAL A 232 -4.38 -10.10 -6.46
C VAL A 232 -3.78 -10.66 -5.18
N SER A 233 -4.01 -11.96 -4.90
CA SER A 233 -3.35 -12.66 -3.80
C SER A 233 -1.84 -12.75 -4.06
N THR A 234 -1.03 -12.19 -3.15
CA THR A 234 0.42 -12.34 -3.16
C THR A 234 0.84 -13.81 -3.17
N HIS A 235 0.14 -14.66 -2.41
CA HIS A 235 0.48 -16.08 -2.31
C HIS A 235 0.12 -16.86 -3.58
N SER A 236 -0.92 -16.45 -4.30
CA SER A 236 -1.24 -17.02 -5.63
C SER A 236 -0.17 -16.65 -6.65
N VAL A 237 0.26 -15.38 -6.66
CA VAL A 237 1.36 -14.89 -7.50
C VAL A 237 2.65 -15.62 -7.14
N TYR A 238 2.99 -15.70 -5.85
CA TYR A 238 4.17 -16.40 -5.36
C TYR A 238 4.22 -17.86 -5.81
N ASN A 239 3.12 -18.60 -5.63
CA ASN A 239 3.05 -20.00 -6.00
C ASN A 239 3.23 -20.20 -7.51
N LEU A 240 2.63 -19.34 -8.32
CA LEU A 240 2.77 -19.41 -9.78
C LEU A 240 4.18 -19.06 -10.23
N LEU A 241 4.83 -18.09 -9.57
CA LEU A 241 6.23 -17.75 -9.83
C LEU A 241 7.18 -18.86 -9.39
N GLN A 242 6.94 -19.52 -8.24
CA GLN A 242 7.75 -20.67 -7.82
C GLN A 242 7.67 -21.83 -8.81
N GLU A 243 6.52 -22.01 -9.46
CA GLU A 243 6.32 -23.04 -10.48
C GLU A 243 7.01 -22.70 -11.80
N ARG A 244 6.83 -21.46 -12.30
CA ARG A 244 7.23 -21.07 -13.66
C ARG A 244 8.58 -20.36 -13.74
N HIS A 245 8.92 -19.57 -12.69
CA HIS A 245 10.05 -18.63 -12.67
C HIS A 245 10.74 -18.61 -11.29
N PRO A 246 11.29 -19.74 -10.80
CA PRO A 246 11.92 -19.78 -9.48
C PRO A 246 13.14 -18.84 -9.36
N ASP A 247 13.81 -18.54 -10.45
CA ASP A 247 14.90 -17.55 -10.55
C ASP A 247 14.42 -16.11 -10.31
N VAL A 248 13.20 -15.80 -10.70
CA VAL A 248 12.54 -14.51 -10.37
C VAL A 248 12.29 -14.43 -8.88
N VAL A 249 11.75 -15.50 -8.25
CA VAL A 249 11.51 -15.51 -6.79
C VAL A 249 12.82 -15.33 -6.03
N GLU A 250 13.91 -16.01 -6.42
CA GLU A 250 15.24 -15.83 -5.84
C GLU A 250 15.72 -14.38 -5.95
N THR A 251 15.49 -13.74 -7.09
CA THR A 251 15.84 -12.33 -7.30
C THR A 251 15.01 -11.40 -6.40
N LEU A 252 13.72 -11.67 -6.21
CA LEU A 252 12.82 -10.88 -5.35
C LEU A 252 13.13 -11.04 -3.86
N VAL A 253 13.62 -12.20 -3.44
CA VAL A 253 14.07 -12.49 -2.07
C VAL A 253 15.42 -11.84 -1.77
N SER A 254 16.27 -11.66 -2.77
CA SER A 254 17.62 -11.11 -2.57
C SER A 254 17.57 -9.65 -2.10
N PRO A 255 18.42 -9.24 -1.11
CA PRO A 255 18.40 -7.88 -0.54
C PRO A 255 19.19 -6.89 -1.40
N ILE A 256 18.87 -6.85 -2.67
CA ILE A 256 19.55 -6.04 -3.70
C ILE A 256 18.71 -4.86 -4.19
N TRP A 257 17.51 -4.66 -3.60
CA TRP A 257 16.57 -3.65 -4.04
C TRP A 257 16.76 -2.35 -3.27
N TYR A 258 16.73 -1.24 -3.99
CA TYR A 258 16.70 0.11 -3.43
C TYR A 258 15.33 0.71 -3.65
N PHE A 259 14.77 1.30 -2.60
CA PHE A 259 13.43 1.89 -2.57
C PHE A 259 13.54 3.38 -2.32
N ASP A 260 13.09 4.18 -3.27
CA ASP A 260 13.05 5.63 -3.17
C ASP A 260 12.06 6.08 -2.10
N ARG A 261 12.52 6.88 -1.17
CA ARG A 261 11.66 7.49 -0.13
C ARG A 261 10.99 8.79 -0.62
N LYS A 262 11.23 9.20 -1.87
CA LYS A 262 10.59 10.36 -2.53
C LYS A 262 10.73 11.68 -1.75
N GLY A 263 11.82 11.85 -1.00
CA GLY A 263 12.03 13.01 -0.13
C GLY A 263 11.27 12.98 1.19
N GLU A 264 10.57 11.90 1.50
CA GLU A 264 9.86 11.66 2.76
C GLU A 264 10.83 11.12 3.81
N VAL A 265 11.84 11.91 4.18
CA VAL A 265 12.95 11.53 5.05
C VAL A 265 13.17 12.55 6.15
N SER A 266 13.58 12.08 7.34
CA SER A 266 14.01 12.95 8.42
C SER A 266 15.44 13.44 8.16
N GLU A 267 15.83 14.51 8.85
CA GLU A 267 17.17 15.04 8.77
C GLU A 267 18.22 13.96 9.15
N GLY A 268 19.24 13.80 8.30
CA GLY A 268 20.30 12.80 8.48
C GLY A 268 19.96 11.38 8.03
N GLU A 269 18.73 11.12 7.56
CA GLU A 269 18.36 9.83 6.97
C GLU A 269 18.68 9.79 5.46
N GLU A 270 18.94 8.57 4.94
CA GLU A 270 19.14 8.34 3.51
C GLU A 270 17.82 8.46 2.73
N GLU A 271 17.92 8.97 1.50
CA GLU A 271 16.77 9.14 0.57
C GLU A 271 16.25 7.82 0.01
N TRP A 272 16.85 6.70 0.33
CA TRP A 272 16.43 5.35 -0.06
C TRP A 272 16.55 4.36 1.08
N LEU A 273 15.85 3.25 0.94
CA LEU A 273 16.02 2.06 1.78
C LEU A 273 16.56 0.93 0.90
N ARG A 274 17.35 0.02 1.48
CA ARG A 274 17.81 -1.20 0.83
C ARG A 274 17.13 -2.41 1.48
N GLY A 275 16.70 -3.38 0.67
CA GLY A 275 16.06 -4.60 1.18
C GLY A 275 15.66 -5.56 0.09
N SER A 276 14.77 -6.48 0.43
CA SER A 276 14.14 -7.45 -0.47
C SER A 276 12.74 -6.99 -0.85
N ILE A 277 12.13 -7.64 -1.83
CA ILE A 277 10.71 -7.49 -2.14
C ILE A 277 9.89 -8.55 -1.41
N LEU A 278 10.40 -9.78 -1.34
CA LEU A 278 9.77 -10.89 -0.63
C LEU A 278 10.53 -11.20 0.66
N TYR A 279 9.78 -11.42 1.72
CA TYR A 279 10.26 -11.79 3.05
C TYR A 279 9.45 -12.96 3.59
N LEU A 280 9.99 -13.68 4.58
CA LEU A 280 9.21 -14.59 5.39
C LEU A 280 8.69 -13.86 6.63
N GLU A 281 7.46 -14.15 7.04
CA GLU A 281 6.96 -13.79 8.34
C GLU A 281 7.88 -14.35 9.43
N ASN A 282 8.04 -13.62 10.52
CA ASN A 282 9.03 -13.95 11.54
C ASN A 282 8.90 -15.37 12.13
N GLU A 283 9.99 -15.97 12.51
CA GLU A 283 10.43 -17.33 12.75
C GLU A 283 9.59 -18.26 13.63
N ARG A 284 8.52 -17.83 14.23
CA ARG A 284 7.78 -18.67 15.21
C ARG A 284 6.63 -19.48 14.61
N SER A 285 6.46 -19.43 13.30
CA SER A 285 5.44 -20.22 12.59
C SER A 285 6.07 -21.47 11.98
N GLU A 286 5.46 -22.64 12.20
CA GLU A 286 5.84 -23.88 11.50
C GLU A 286 5.69 -23.77 9.97
N ASN A 287 4.85 -22.85 9.51
CA ASN A 287 4.63 -22.55 8.10
C ASN A 287 4.60 -21.01 7.89
N PRO A 288 5.78 -20.37 7.79
CA PRO A 288 5.86 -18.93 7.67
C PRO A 288 5.23 -18.44 6.36
N ARG A 289 4.40 -17.41 6.47
CA ARG A 289 3.78 -16.78 5.30
C ARG A 289 4.78 -15.88 4.57
N VAL A 290 4.64 -15.79 3.26
CA VAL A 290 5.43 -14.85 2.45
C VAL A 290 4.83 -13.46 2.55
N TYR A 291 5.59 -12.53 3.11
CA TYR A 291 5.27 -11.11 3.13
C TYR A 291 5.88 -10.45 1.89
N ALA A 292 5.15 -9.58 1.22
CA ALA A 292 5.65 -8.86 0.06
C ALA A 292 5.53 -7.35 0.23
N ARG A 293 6.56 -6.62 -0.22
CA ARG A 293 6.59 -5.17 -0.24
C ARG A 293 7.17 -4.68 -1.55
N LEU A 294 6.35 -4.13 -2.40
CA LEU A 294 6.77 -3.55 -3.67
C LEU A 294 5.85 -2.39 -4.06
N ASP A 295 6.45 -1.28 -4.42
CA ASP A 295 5.89 -0.30 -5.35
C ASP A 295 6.92 -0.14 -6.47
N PRO A 296 6.64 -0.60 -7.71
CA PRO A 296 7.57 -0.49 -8.83
C PRO A 296 8.04 0.93 -9.08
N ASN A 297 7.22 1.94 -8.78
CA ASN A 297 7.62 3.34 -8.91
C ASN A 297 8.73 3.74 -7.93
N ASN A 298 8.78 3.11 -6.75
CA ASN A 298 9.81 3.41 -5.75
C ASN A 298 11.16 2.76 -6.08
N VAL A 299 11.20 1.71 -6.88
CA VAL A 299 12.45 1.08 -7.33
C VAL A 299 12.94 1.62 -8.68
N THR A 300 12.08 2.22 -9.49
CA THR A 300 12.42 2.75 -10.82
C THR A 300 12.73 4.24 -10.83
N SER A 301 12.38 5.00 -9.79
CA SER A 301 12.53 6.47 -9.73
C SER A 301 13.86 6.96 -9.16
N LEU A 302 14.86 6.11 -9.10
CA LEU A 302 16.16 6.39 -8.44
C LEU A 302 17.22 6.95 -9.37
N SER A 303 16.86 7.42 -10.58
CA SER A 303 17.82 7.90 -11.59
C SER A 303 18.72 9.02 -11.08
N ARG A 304 18.22 9.87 -10.17
CA ARG A 304 19.00 10.93 -9.54
C ARG A 304 20.14 10.42 -8.62
N TYR A 305 20.13 9.13 -8.27
CA TYR A 305 21.13 8.52 -7.39
C TYR A 305 21.94 7.41 -8.06
N ASN A 306 21.47 6.88 -9.18
CA ASN A 306 22.08 5.73 -9.85
C ASN A 306 22.56 6.04 -11.29
N SER A 307 22.67 7.33 -11.64
CA SER A 307 23.10 7.76 -12.96
C SER A 307 24.26 8.76 -12.88
N GLY A 308 25.12 8.76 -13.87
CA GLY A 308 26.25 9.69 -13.96
C GLY A 308 27.46 9.33 -13.11
N PRO A 309 28.48 10.20 -13.07
CA PRO A 309 29.76 9.94 -12.39
C PRO A 309 29.65 9.90 -10.87
N ASP A 310 28.61 10.54 -10.31
CA ASP A 310 28.38 10.64 -8.86
C ASP A 310 27.32 9.65 -8.37
N ALA A 311 27.10 8.56 -9.10
CA ALA A 311 26.14 7.54 -8.73
C ALA A 311 26.47 6.94 -7.35
N ARG A 312 25.47 6.97 -6.44
CA ARG A 312 25.61 6.52 -5.03
C ARG A 312 25.08 5.10 -4.84
N ILE A 313 24.21 4.63 -5.72
CA ILE A 313 23.64 3.28 -5.72
C ILE A 313 23.67 2.72 -7.14
N PRO A 314 23.64 1.38 -7.31
CA PRO A 314 23.64 0.77 -8.63
C PRO A 314 22.32 0.99 -9.36
N PRO A 315 22.32 1.06 -10.70
CA PRO A 315 21.09 0.94 -11.48
C PRO A 315 20.50 -0.45 -11.36
N LEU A 316 19.22 -0.59 -11.67
CA LEU A 316 18.57 -1.90 -11.73
C LEU A 316 19.29 -2.80 -12.76
N SER A 317 19.70 -3.98 -12.31
CA SER A 317 20.25 -5.02 -13.19
C SER A 317 19.16 -5.58 -14.13
N GLU A 318 19.57 -6.25 -15.21
CA GLU A 318 18.65 -6.91 -16.13
C GLU A 318 17.79 -7.99 -15.43
N LYS A 319 18.36 -8.70 -14.44
CA LYS A 319 17.62 -9.66 -13.61
C LYS A 319 16.51 -8.97 -12.80
N GLN A 320 16.80 -7.83 -12.20
CA GLN A 320 15.78 -7.06 -11.44
C GLN A 320 14.68 -6.51 -12.36
N LYS A 321 15.04 -5.95 -13.52
CA LYS A 321 14.07 -5.48 -14.51
C LYS A 321 13.16 -6.62 -15.00
N TYR A 322 13.76 -7.77 -15.30
CA TYR A 322 13.03 -8.98 -15.69
C TYR A 322 12.10 -9.45 -14.58
N ALA A 323 12.58 -9.45 -13.32
CA ALA A 323 11.78 -9.86 -12.17
C ALA A 323 10.55 -8.96 -11.96
N ILE A 324 10.68 -7.63 -12.08
CA ILE A 324 9.54 -6.70 -12.01
C ILE A 324 8.55 -6.99 -13.14
N LYS A 325 9.04 -7.17 -14.36
CA LYS A 325 8.19 -7.45 -15.53
C LYS A 325 7.36 -8.73 -15.31
N ILE A 326 8.00 -9.83 -14.94
CA ILE A 326 7.31 -11.11 -14.72
C ILE A 326 6.36 -11.04 -13.53
N TRP A 327 6.72 -10.30 -12.47
CA TRP A 327 5.82 -10.01 -11.35
C TRP A 327 4.53 -9.34 -11.81
N GLU A 328 4.62 -8.25 -12.58
CA GLU A 328 3.47 -7.49 -13.09
C GLU A 328 2.59 -8.35 -14.02
N GLU A 329 3.21 -9.09 -14.95
CA GLU A 329 2.49 -9.98 -15.87
C GLU A 329 1.73 -11.07 -15.11
N THR A 330 2.35 -11.65 -14.07
CA THR A 330 1.71 -12.68 -13.22
C THR A 330 0.59 -12.08 -12.36
N CYS A 331 0.78 -10.88 -11.82
CA CYS A 331 -0.27 -10.18 -11.10
C CYS A 331 -1.48 -9.91 -12.01
N ALA A 332 -1.26 -9.42 -13.22
CA ALA A 332 -2.31 -9.14 -14.18
C ALA A 332 -3.07 -10.42 -14.62
N GLU A 333 -2.36 -11.55 -14.79
CA GLU A 333 -2.96 -12.86 -15.11
C GLU A 333 -3.97 -13.31 -14.04
N LEU A 334 -3.67 -13.06 -12.76
CA LEU A 334 -4.40 -13.59 -11.61
C LEU A 334 -5.38 -12.59 -10.97
N ALA A 335 -5.46 -11.36 -11.46
CA ALA A 335 -6.17 -10.27 -10.80
C ALA A 335 -7.68 -10.45 -10.76
N LEU A 336 -8.26 -10.02 -9.64
CA LEU A 336 -9.68 -9.77 -9.48
C LEU A 336 -9.96 -8.28 -9.76
N HIS A 337 -10.76 -8.03 -10.77
CA HIS A 337 -11.18 -6.68 -11.15
C HIS A 337 -12.35 -6.20 -10.29
N MET A 338 -12.28 -4.94 -9.80
CA MET A 338 -13.29 -4.29 -8.96
C MET A 338 -13.64 -2.91 -9.49
N VAL A 339 -14.91 -2.57 -9.50
CA VAL A 339 -15.41 -1.24 -9.79
C VAL A 339 -15.94 -0.60 -8.52
N LEU A 340 -15.33 0.50 -8.09
CA LEU A 340 -15.79 1.28 -6.95
C LEU A 340 -16.77 2.37 -7.42
N ALA A 341 -17.99 2.33 -6.92
CA ALA A 341 -18.96 3.40 -7.08
C ALA A 341 -18.80 4.44 -5.95
N PRO A 342 -19.29 5.69 -6.14
CA PRO A 342 -19.38 6.65 -5.05
C PRO A 342 -20.11 6.04 -3.84
N GLY A 343 -19.48 6.15 -2.65
CA GLY A 343 -19.96 5.54 -1.42
C GLY A 343 -19.45 4.13 -1.14
N ASP A 344 -18.66 3.53 -2.02
CA ASP A 344 -18.02 2.25 -1.78
C ASP A 344 -16.72 2.44 -0.98
N ILE A 345 -16.47 1.53 -0.03
CA ILE A 345 -15.22 1.48 0.75
C ILE A 345 -14.54 0.14 0.48
N GLN A 346 -13.37 0.18 -0.14
CA GLN A 346 -12.49 -0.97 -0.28
C GLN A 346 -11.48 -1.02 0.88
N PHE A 347 -11.33 -2.18 1.53
CA PHE A 347 -10.21 -2.48 2.42
C PHE A 347 -9.36 -3.60 1.83
N VAL A 348 -8.04 -3.44 1.88
CA VAL A 348 -7.07 -4.40 1.34
C VAL A 348 -5.90 -4.55 2.30
N SER A 349 -5.50 -5.80 2.57
CA SER A 349 -4.29 -6.13 3.33
C SER A 349 -3.06 -5.98 2.46
N ASN A 350 -2.12 -5.12 2.85
CA ASN A 350 -0.85 -4.96 2.14
C ASN A 350 0.15 -6.10 2.43
N SER A 351 -0.13 -6.96 3.43
CA SER A 351 0.76 -8.07 3.76
C SER A 351 0.73 -9.18 2.71
N HIS A 352 -0.45 -9.42 2.10
CA HIS A 352 -0.67 -10.55 1.19
C HIS A 352 -1.64 -10.28 0.04
N VAL A 353 -1.93 -9.00 -0.24
CA VAL A 353 -2.71 -8.59 -1.42
C VAL A 353 -2.03 -7.40 -2.07
N PHE A 354 -1.77 -7.51 -3.36
CA PHE A 354 -1.36 -6.38 -4.19
C PHE A 354 -2.57 -5.73 -4.82
N HIS A 355 -2.51 -4.43 -5.00
CA HIS A 355 -3.56 -3.69 -5.67
C HIS A 355 -2.99 -2.78 -6.75
N ALA A 356 -3.80 -2.55 -7.78
CA ALA A 356 -3.48 -1.70 -8.91
C ALA A 356 -4.68 -0.81 -9.26
N ARG A 357 -4.44 0.17 -10.10
CA ARG A 357 -5.48 1.03 -10.66
C ARG A 357 -5.34 1.08 -12.18
N THR A 358 -6.46 0.84 -12.88
CA THR A 358 -6.50 1.02 -14.33
C THR A 358 -6.29 2.50 -14.71
N ALA A 359 -5.88 2.75 -15.93
CA ALA A 359 -5.82 4.09 -16.49
C ALA A 359 -7.17 4.79 -16.40
N TYR A 360 -7.21 6.10 -16.26
CA TYR A 360 -8.46 6.84 -16.22
C TYR A 360 -8.40 8.19 -16.94
N THR A 361 -9.58 8.62 -17.37
CA THR A 361 -9.82 9.98 -17.84
C THR A 361 -10.76 10.65 -16.85
N ASP A 362 -10.39 11.82 -16.36
CA ASP A 362 -11.22 12.58 -15.43
C ASP A 362 -12.13 13.58 -16.18
N HIS A 363 -13.14 14.05 -15.46
CA HIS A 363 -14.00 15.14 -15.95
C HIS A 363 -13.16 16.42 -16.16
N PRO A 364 -13.47 17.25 -17.16
CA PRO A 364 -12.93 18.61 -17.27
C PRO A 364 -13.16 19.41 -15.97
N HIS A 365 -12.27 20.37 -15.68
CA HIS A 365 -12.38 21.17 -14.45
C HIS A 365 -13.65 22.04 -14.40
N ASP A 366 -14.18 22.41 -15.55
CA ASP A 366 -15.38 23.23 -15.77
C ASP A 366 -16.63 22.42 -16.12
N ALA A 367 -16.55 21.09 -16.01
CA ALA A 367 -17.68 20.22 -16.32
C ALA A 367 -18.87 20.46 -15.35
N VAL A 368 -20.05 20.57 -15.92
CA VAL A 368 -21.32 20.70 -15.18
C VAL A 368 -22.30 19.63 -15.60
N ASP A 369 -23.21 19.26 -14.72
CA ASP A 369 -24.32 18.36 -15.02
C ASP A 369 -25.45 19.08 -15.78
N GLU A 370 -26.53 18.38 -16.11
CA GLU A 370 -27.70 18.89 -16.82
C GLU A 370 -28.41 20.06 -16.11
N ASN A 371 -28.16 20.23 -14.78
CA ASN A 371 -28.70 21.30 -13.96
C ASN A 371 -27.70 22.44 -13.77
N GLY A 372 -26.54 22.41 -14.41
CA GLY A 372 -25.48 23.40 -14.28
C GLY A 372 -24.64 23.29 -12.99
N LYS A 373 -24.77 22.19 -12.23
CA LYS A 373 -23.99 21.94 -11.02
C LYS A 373 -22.63 21.37 -11.40
N PRO A 374 -21.52 21.83 -10.81
CA PRO A 374 -20.20 21.29 -11.05
C PRO A 374 -20.13 19.78 -10.81
N ILE A 375 -19.59 19.03 -11.78
CA ILE A 375 -19.35 17.60 -11.66
C ILE A 375 -18.09 17.39 -10.81
N ARG A 376 -18.19 16.55 -9.77
CA ARG A 376 -17.02 16.18 -8.96
C ARG A 376 -16.06 15.33 -9.78
N ARG A 377 -14.79 15.73 -9.83
CA ARG A 377 -13.71 14.95 -10.39
C ARG A 377 -13.35 13.79 -9.49
N ARG A 378 -12.62 12.78 -10.02
CA ARG A 378 -12.22 11.59 -9.28
C ARG A 378 -11.56 11.93 -7.95
N HIS A 379 -12.11 11.37 -6.88
CA HIS A 379 -11.62 11.58 -5.54
C HIS A 379 -11.87 10.36 -4.67
N LEU A 380 -10.82 9.79 -4.09
CA LEU A 380 -10.92 8.78 -3.05
C LEU A 380 -10.24 9.29 -1.79
N MET A 381 -10.86 9.04 -0.64
CA MET A 381 -10.19 9.19 0.65
C MET A 381 -9.44 7.89 0.95
N ARG A 382 -8.20 8.00 1.44
CA ARG A 382 -7.35 6.84 1.75
C ARG A 382 -6.98 6.80 3.22
N LEU A 383 -7.08 5.63 3.83
CA LEU A 383 -6.53 5.33 5.15
C LEU A 383 -5.38 4.35 5.02
N TRP A 384 -4.33 4.58 5.78
CA TRP A 384 -3.30 3.61 6.09
C TRP A 384 -3.46 3.19 7.55
N LEU A 385 -3.60 1.87 7.76
CA LEU A 385 -3.92 1.31 9.07
C LEU A 385 -2.89 0.26 9.45
N SER A 386 -2.42 0.31 10.69
CA SER A 386 -1.56 -0.73 11.24
C SER A 386 -2.36 -1.73 12.08
N ALA A 387 -1.91 -2.98 12.05
CA ALA A 387 -2.42 -4.08 12.85
C ALA A 387 -1.27 -4.66 13.70
N PRO A 388 -1.13 -4.28 14.99
CA PRO A 388 -0.05 -4.73 15.84
C PRO A 388 -0.05 -6.26 16.02
N GLU A 389 1.13 -6.85 16.21
CA GLU A 389 1.29 -8.29 16.50
C GLU A 389 0.52 -8.71 17.74
N SER A 390 0.51 -7.86 18.79
CA SER A 390 -0.25 -8.08 20.01
C SER A 390 -1.76 -8.22 19.80
N GLU A 391 -2.26 -7.77 18.66
CA GLU A 391 -3.67 -7.84 18.25
C GLU A 391 -3.91 -8.73 17.04
N GLY A 392 -3.00 -9.66 16.77
CA GLY A 392 -3.10 -10.65 15.70
C GLY A 392 -2.51 -10.21 14.36
N GLY A 393 -1.88 -9.05 14.27
CA GLY A 393 -1.15 -8.64 13.06
C GLY A 393 0.03 -9.56 12.74
N TRP A 394 0.51 -9.52 11.51
CA TRP A 394 1.62 -10.35 11.08
C TRP A 394 2.91 -10.01 11.83
N LYS A 395 3.74 -11.01 12.06
CA LYS A 395 5.08 -10.83 12.63
C LYS A 395 6.03 -10.38 11.52
N LEU A 396 6.25 -9.08 11.44
CA LEU A 396 7.07 -8.51 10.37
C LEU A 396 8.53 -8.96 10.48
N PRO A 397 9.20 -9.19 9.35
CA PRO A 397 10.60 -9.64 9.28
C PRO A 397 11.62 -8.51 9.55
N TYR A 398 11.17 -7.33 9.93
CA TYR A 398 11.99 -6.18 10.25
C TYR A 398 11.45 -5.48 11.51
N HIS A 399 12.34 -4.79 12.21
CA HIS A 399 11.95 -4.05 13.40
C HIS A 399 11.16 -2.79 13.04
N ASP A 400 10.01 -2.63 13.67
CA ASP A 400 9.41 -1.32 13.82
C ASP A 400 10.18 -0.56 14.90
N THR A 401 10.75 0.57 14.57
CA THR A 401 11.30 1.45 15.59
C THR A 401 10.16 1.98 16.46
N LEU A 402 10.41 2.18 17.75
CA LEU A 402 9.42 2.69 18.70
C LEU A 402 8.78 4.02 18.26
N GLU A 403 9.47 4.77 17.43
CA GLU A 403 9.05 6.07 16.90
C GLU A 403 8.27 5.95 15.59
N LYS A 404 8.40 4.83 14.89
CA LYS A 404 7.67 4.56 13.66
C LYS A 404 6.58 3.56 13.95
N LYS A 405 5.36 4.04 14.04
CA LYS A 405 4.20 3.15 14.04
C LYS A 405 4.30 2.24 12.82
N ARG A 406 3.90 1.01 13.00
CA ARG A 406 3.92 -0.07 12.00
C ARG A 406 3.54 0.40 10.60
N GLY A 407 4.48 0.44 9.67
CA GLY A 407 4.32 1.09 8.39
C GLY A 407 4.21 2.60 8.50
N GLY A 408 3.69 3.23 7.48
CA GLY A 408 3.52 4.66 7.41
C GLY A 408 4.81 5.45 7.19
N ILE A 409 4.67 6.74 6.92
CA ILE A 409 5.77 7.68 6.70
C ILE A 409 5.86 8.59 7.92
N GLN A 410 7.02 8.56 8.60
CA GLN A 410 7.30 9.38 9.76
C GLN A 410 8.51 10.26 9.45
N VAL A 411 8.32 11.57 9.49
CA VAL A 411 9.38 12.55 9.21
C VAL A 411 9.43 13.54 10.36
N ASN A 412 10.60 13.69 10.98
CA ASN A 412 10.86 14.66 12.06
C ASN A 412 9.83 14.63 13.21
N ASN A 413 9.21 13.47 13.47
CA ASN A 413 8.14 13.30 14.47
C ASN A 413 6.97 14.28 14.31
N ASN A 414 6.65 14.64 13.07
CA ASN A 414 5.52 15.52 12.79
C ASN A 414 4.23 14.92 13.37
N PRO A 415 3.42 15.73 14.07
CA PRO A 415 2.17 15.24 14.66
C PRO A 415 1.18 14.82 13.58
N PRO A 416 0.26 13.90 13.90
CA PRO A 416 -0.77 13.49 12.94
C PRO A 416 -1.69 14.65 12.62
N THR A 417 -1.99 14.81 11.33
CA THR A 417 -2.94 15.80 10.80
C THR A 417 -3.95 15.13 9.89
N CYS A 418 -5.10 15.76 9.70
CA CYS A 418 -6.19 15.20 8.93
C CYS A 418 -6.86 16.28 8.07
N PRO A 419 -6.27 16.66 6.93
CA PRO A 419 -6.91 17.60 6.01
C PRO A 419 -8.16 16.96 5.38
N LEU A 420 -9.18 17.76 5.09
CA LEU A 420 -10.41 17.29 4.45
C LEU A 420 -10.35 17.34 2.92
N ASP A 421 -9.35 17.97 2.36
CA ASP A 421 -9.08 17.97 0.91
C ASP A 421 -7.57 17.80 0.65
N ALA A 422 -7.25 17.45 -0.59
CA ALA A 422 -5.86 17.31 -1.01
C ALA A 422 -5.18 18.69 -1.06
N GLU A 423 -3.97 18.77 -0.49
CA GLU A 423 -3.07 19.91 -0.56
C GLU A 423 -1.94 19.67 -1.57
#